data_96b7157a8441e25694ebb1b974ea6a8b
#
_entry.id   96b7157a8441e25694ebb1b974ea6a8b
#
_cell.length_a   1.000
_cell.length_b   1.000
_cell.length_c   1.000
_cell.angle_alpha   90.00
_cell.angle_beta   90.00
_cell.angle_gamma   90.00
#
_symmetry.space_group_name_H-M   'P 1'
#
loop_
_entity.id
_entity.type
_entity.pdbx_description
1 polymer ?
#
loop_
_entity_poly.entity_id
_entity_poly.type
_entity_poly.pdbx_seq_one_letter_code
_entity_poly.pdbx_strand_id
1 'polypeptide(L)'
;MRHPEPDIAPGICYGRLDIGLRGDVTETVSAIVSAIGAEAGAVQVWASPATRCLVVAEAAARTLGADLLVDPLLQELDFGAWEGIAWDSVPRASLDAWAADPIAFAPPEGESGKALLARVRTVHQAIVATRQDCVIVSHGGPLKLLAALFRGEAPDLFAAAPPLGSVQMLTG
;
A
#
# COMPACT_ATOMS: atom_id res chain seq x y z
N MET A 1 -3.68 5.68 -3.22
CA MET A 1 -4.91 5.27 -2.48
C MET A 1 -4.67 3.94 -1.75
N ARG A 2 -5.16 3.78 -0.55
CA ARG A 2 -5.11 2.53 0.20
C ARG A 2 -6.33 1.66 -0.13
N HIS A 3 -6.12 0.35 -0.32
CA HIS A 3 -7.23 -0.58 -0.56
C HIS A 3 -8.35 -0.42 0.51
N PRO A 4 -9.63 -0.69 0.16
CA PRO A 4 -10.74 -0.71 1.11
C PRO A 4 -10.60 -1.83 2.16
N GLU A 5 -11.63 -2.01 2.97
CA GLU A 5 -11.63 -3.01 4.05
C GLU A 5 -11.47 -4.43 3.50
N PRO A 6 -10.43 -5.18 3.94
CA PRO A 6 -10.25 -6.56 3.52
C PRO A 6 -11.24 -7.50 4.23
N ASP A 7 -11.58 -8.60 3.59
CA ASP A 7 -12.46 -9.61 4.17
C ASP A 7 -11.71 -10.55 5.12
N ILE A 8 -11.35 -9.99 6.26
CA ILE A 8 -10.67 -10.69 7.35
C ILE A 8 -11.23 -10.25 8.70
N ALA A 9 -11.12 -11.11 9.71
CA ALA A 9 -11.54 -10.76 11.06
C ALA A 9 -10.66 -9.64 11.65
N PRO A 10 -11.24 -8.69 12.41
CA PRO A 10 -10.47 -7.68 13.11
C PRO A 10 -9.40 -8.30 14.03
N GLY A 11 -8.24 -7.65 14.11
CA GLY A 11 -7.14 -8.10 14.98
C GLY A 11 -6.27 -9.22 14.43
N ILE A 12 -6.55 -9.72 13.22
CA ILE A 12 -5.66 -10.68 12.55
C ILE A 12 -4.54 -9.93 11.83
N CYS A 13 -3.31 -10.40 11.99
CA CYS A 13 -2.15 -9.89 11.25
C CYS A 13 -2.25 -10.32 9.79
N TYR A 14 -2.12 -9.39 8.87
CA TYR A 14 -2.02 -9.65 7.44
C TYR A 14 -1.08 -8.63 6.78
N GLY A 15 -0.18 -9.10 6.00
CA GLY A 15 0.72 -8.28 5.19
C GLY A 15 0.62 -8.70 3.73
N ARG A 16 1.32 -9.77 3.39
CA ARG A 16 1.30 -10.39 2.06
C ARG A 16 0.24 -11.47 1.90
N LEU A 17 -0.39 -11.90 3.00
CA LEU A 17 -1.51 -12.84 2.92
C LEU A 17 -2.55 -12.29 1.93
N ASP A 18 -2.89 -13.11 0.91
CA ASP A 18 -3.80 -12.68 -0.14
C ASP A 18 -5.25 -12.84 0.32
N ILE A 19 -5.89 -11.71 0.51
CA ILE A 19 -7.24 -11.59 1.06
C ILE A 19 -8.03 -10.68 0.12
N GLY A 20 -9.28 -11.06 -0.16
CA GLY A 20 -10.22 -10.25 -0.92
C GLY A 20 -10.71 -9.01 -0.17
N LEU A 21 -11.64 -8.29 -0.78
CA LEU A 21 -12.29 -7.13 -0.18
C LEU A 21 -13.66 -7.50 0.39
N ARG A 22 -14.06 -6.77 1.42
CA ARG A 22 -15.43 -6.76 1.93
C ARG A 22 -16.24 -5.72 1.16
N GLY A 23 -17.23 -6.17 0.39
CA GLY A 23 -18.10 -5.29 -0.41
C GLY A 23 -17.54 -4.96 -1.80
N ASP A 24 -18.18 -4.02 -2.48
CA ASP A 24 -17.80 -3.58 -3.82
C ASP A 24 -16.84 -2.37 -3.80
N VAL A 25 -16.32 -2.01 -4.96
CA VAL A 25 -15.31 -0.95 -5.10
C VAL A 25 -15.84 0.32 -5.77
N THR A 26 -17.14 0.41 -6.02
CA THR A 26 -17.75 1.48 -6.82
C THR A 26 -17.48 2.87 -6.24
N GLU A 27 -17.71 3.06 -4.94
CA GLU A 27 -17.46 4.35 -4.27
C GLU A 27 -15.97 4.70 -4.27
N THR A 28 -15.13 3.71 -4.06
CA THR A 28 -13.67 3.88 -4.08
C THR A 28 -13.16 4.31 -5.45
N VAL A 29 -13.65 3.68 -6.53
CA VAL A 29 -13.30 4.05 -7.90
C VAL A 29 -13.82 5.46 -8.23
N SER A 30 -15.04 5.79 -7.82
CA SER A 30 -15.59 7.14 -7.98
C SER A 30 -14.72 8.20 -7.29
N ALA A 31 -14.23 7.92 -6.08
CA ALA A 31 -13.34 8.83 -5.36
C ALA A 31 -11.99 9.01 -6.09
N ILE A 32 -11.43 7.95 -6.66
CA ILE A 32 -10.19 8.03 -7.47
C ILE A 32 -10.42 8.93 -8.69
N VAL A 33 -11.49 8.66 -9.46
CA VAL A 33 -11.82 9.42 -10.67
C VAL A 33 -12.04 10.89 -10.35
N SER A 34 -12.77 11.18 -9.27
CA SER A 34 -13.02 12.56 -8.83
C SER A 34 -11.74 13.28 -8.40
N ALA A 35 -10.82 12.57 -7.76
CA ALA A 35 -9.55 13.16 -7.31
C ALA A 35 -8.63 13.51 -8.49
N ILE A 36 -8.62 12.72 -9.55
CA ILE A 36 -7.83 12.97 -10.75
C ILE A 36 -8.38 14.17 -11.53
N GLY A 37 -9.69 14.34 -11.57
CA GLY A 37 -10.36 15.40 -12.31
C GLY A 37 -10.45 15.16 -13.83
N ALA A 38 -11.30 15.93 -14.51
CA ALA A 38 -11.57 15.78 -15.94
C ALA A 38 -10.45 16.31 -16.87
N GLU A 39 -9.54 17.12 -16.33
CA GLU A 39 -8.45 17.76 -17.08
C GLU A 39 -7.10 17.02 -16.96
N ALA A 40 -7.07 15.89 -16.28
CA ALA A 40 -5.87 15.08 -16.16
C ALA A 40 -5.40 14.61 -17.54
N GLY A 41 -4.10 14.71 -17.79
CA GLY A 41 -3.45 14.16 -18.98
C GLY A 41 -3.46 12.63 -18.98
N ALA A 42 -2.51 12.00 -19.66
CA ALA A 42 -2.35 10.56 -19.62
C ALA A 42 -2.02 10.11 -18.18
N VAL A 43 -2.86 9.23 -17.64
CA VAL A 43 -2.72 8.69 -16.28
C VAL A 43 -2.30 7.23 -16.38
N GLN A 44 -1.39 6.79 -15.52
CA GLN A 44 -1.02 5.39 -15.36
C GLN A 44 -1.48 4.88 -13.99
N VAL A 45 -2.03 3.67 -13.93
CA VAL A 45 -2.43 3.02 -12.67
C VAL A 45 -1.36 2.01 -12.26
N TRP A 46 -0.80 2.19 -11.05
CA TRP A 46 0.14 1.28 -10.43
C TRP A 46 -0.53 0.52 -9.29
N ALA A 47 -0.31 -0.78 -9.19
CA ALA A 47 -0.96 -1.59 -8.17
C ALA A 47 -0.06 -2.64 -7.54
N SER A 48 -0.26 -2.87 -6.25
CA SER A 48 0.18 -4.10 -5.59
C SER A 48 -0.52 -5.32 -6.21
N PRO A 49 0.15 -6.48 -6.35
CA PRO A 49 -0.47 -7.72 -6.87
C PRO A 49 -1.50 -8.34 -5.93
N ALA A 50 -1.63 -7.87 -4.67
CA ALA A 50 -2.62 -8.39 -3.74
C ALA A 50 -4.05 -8.19 -4.28
N THR A 51 -4.89 -9.23 -4.21
CA THR A 51 -6.27 -9.23 -4.72
C THR A 51 -7.06 -8.00 -4.29
N ARG A 52 -6.94 -7.59 -3.01
CA ARG A 52 -7.60 -6.39 -2.47
C ARG A 52 -7.18 -5.07 -3.12
N CYS A 53 -6.00 -5.02 -3.75
CA CYS A 53 -5.54 -3.86 -4.51
C CYS A 53 -5.90 -4.00 -6.00
N LEU A 54 -5.73 -5.18 -6.58
CA LEU A 54 -5.98 -5.44 -8.00
C LEU A 54 -7.43 -5.14 -8.40
N VAL A 55 -8.41 -5.60 -7.61
CA VAL A 55 -9.84 -5.36 -7.89
C VAL A 55 -10.14 -3.87 -8.04
N VAL A 56 -9.57 -3.03 -7.17
CA VAL A 56 -9.73 -1.57 -7.24
C VAL A 56 -8.98 -1.00 -8.44
N ALA A 57 -7.72 -1.41 -8.62
CA ALA A 57 -6.86 -0.87 -9.67
C ALA A 57 -7.37 -1.18 -11.08
N GLU A 58 -7.85 -2.41 -11.31
CA GLU A 58 -8.44 -2.82 -12.58
C GLU A 58 -9.73 -2.03 -12.89
N ALA A 59 -10.58 -1.83 -11.88
CA ALA A 59 -11.79 -1.04 -12.04
C ALA A 59 -11.47 0.43 -12.32
N ALA A 60 -10.50 1.01 -11.61
CA ALA A 60 -10.04 2.38 -11.84
C ALA A 60 -9.41 2.53 -13.23
N ALA A 61 -8.51 1.63 -13.63
CA ALA A 61 -7.85 1.64 -14.94
C ALA A 61 -8.87 1.58 -16.08
N ARG A 62 -9.86 0.67 -15.99
CA ARG A 62 -10.95 0.59 -16.98
C ARG A 62 -11.76 1.89 -17.07
N THR A 63 -12.09 2.50 -15.93
CA THR A 63 -12.91 3.72 -15.89
C THR A 63 -12.14 4.92 -16.44
N LEU A 64 -10.82 4.99 -16.20
CA LEU A 64 -9.95 6.07 -16.66
C LEU A 64 -9.43 5.86 -18.09
N GLY A 65 -9.61 4.67 -18.67
CA GLY A 65 -8.95 4.32 -19.93
C GLY A 65 -7.43 4.29 -19.83
N ALA A 66 -6.90 3.96 -18.64
CA ALA A 66 -5.48 4.01 -18.31
C ALA A 66 -4.83 2.63 -18.34
N ASP A 67 -3.52 2.59 -18.60
CA ASP A 67 -2.74 1.37 -18.47
C ASP A 67 -2.55 0.98 -17.01
N LEU A 68 -2.68 -0.32 -16.71
CA LEU A 68 -2.42 -0.89 -15.39
C LEU A 68 -1.04 -1.56 -15.36
N LEU A 69 -0.22 -1.12 -14.41
CA LEU A 69 1.07 -1.72 -14.10
C LEU A 69 1.02 -2.36 -12.71
N VAL A 70 1.16 -3.68 -12.66
CA VAL A 70 1.22 -4.43 -11.41
C VAL A 70 2.67 -4.61 -10.98
N ASP A 71 3.02 -4.09 -9.80
CA ASP A 71 4.39 -4.13 -9.29
C ASP A 71 4.45 -4.82 -7.91
N PRO A 72 5.14 -5.98 -7.79
CA PRO A 72 5.34 -6.67 -6.52
C PRO A 72 6.03 -5.82 -5.44
N LEU A 73 6.78 -4.81 -5.82
CA LEU A 73 7.42 -3.89 -4.88
C LEU A 73 6.41 -3.00 -4.13
N LEU A 74 5.16 -2.94 -4.59
CA LEU A 74 4.05 -2.25 -3.91
C LEU A 74 3.31 -3.11 -2.87
N GLN A 75 3.71 -4.38 -2.64
CA GLN A 75 3.12 -5.21 -1.59
C GLN A 75 3.31 -4.62 -0.19
N GLU A 76 2.42 -5.00 0.75
CA GLU A 76 2.57 -4.64 2.16
C GLU A 76 3.83 -5.25 2.78
N LEU A 77 4.22 -4.79 3.96
CA LEU A 77 5.25 -5.43 4.76
C LEU A 77 4.91 -6.92 4.94
N ASP A 78 5.89 -7.76 4.69
CA ASP A 78 5.79 -9.19 4.95
C ASP A 78 5.94 -9.45 6.45
N PHE A 79 4.86 -9.87 7.09
CA PHE A 79 4.90 -10.22 8.51
C PHE A 79 5.26 -11.69 8.74
N GLY A 80 5.54 -12.46 7.67
CA GLY A 80 6.01 -13.83 7.73
C GLY A 80 5.14 -14.74 8.61
N ALA A 81 5.75 -15.40 9.58
CA ALA A 81 5.05 -16.34 10.47
C ALA A 81 3.95 -15.70 11.36
N TRP A 82 3.82 -14.38 11.38
CA TRP A 82 2.73 -13.70 12.11
C TRP A 82 1.46 -13.57 11.26
N GLU A 83 1.54 -13.77 9.95
CA GLU A 83 0.37 -13.61 9.08
C GLU A 83 -0.68 -14.71 9.32
N GLY A 84 -1.94 -14.30 9.34
CA GLY A 84 -3.08 -15.19 9.58
C GLY A 84 -3.38 -15.48 11.04
N ILE A 85 -2.56 -15.01 11.99
CA ILE A 85 -2.82 -15.17 13.43
C ILE A 85 -3.23 -13.83 14.07
N ALA A 86 -3.91 -13.91 15.22
CA ALA A 86 -4.28 -12.72 15.95
C ALA A 86 -3.03 -12.00 16.49
N TRP A 87 -3.01 -10.67 16.45
CA TRP A 87 -1.91 -9.87 17.03
C TRP A 87 -1.66 -10.21 18.51
N ASP A 88 -2.72 -10.50 19.27
CA ASP A 88 -2.63 -10.89 20.67
C ASP A 88 -1.99 -12.29 20.88
N SER A 89 -1.91 -13.09 19.80
CA SER A 89 -1.26 -14.40 19.80
C SER A 89 0.22 -14.35 19.40
N VAL A 90 0.68 -13.22 18.87
CA VAL A 90 2.10 -13.03 18.59
C VAL A 90 2.86 -12.91 19.92
N PRO A 91 4.02 -13.60 20.09
CA PRO A 91 4.77 -13.51 21.33
C PRO A 91 5.09 -12.06 21.71
N ARG A 92 4.74 -11.65 22.92
CA ARG A 92 4.89 -10.27 23.40
C ARG A 92 6.31 -9.75 23.25
N ALA A 93 7.31 -10.58 23.55
CA ALA A 93 8.73 -10.22 23.40
C ALA A 93 9.10 -9.89 21.95
N SER A 94 8.48 -10.58 20.96
CA SER A 94 8.68 -10.30 19.54
C SER A 94 8.04 -9.00 19.11
N LEU A 95 6.83 -8.70 19.61
CA LEU A 95 6.17 -7.41 19.35
C LEU A 95 6.96 -6.25 19.97
N ASP A 96 7.46 -6.41 21.20
CA ASP A 96 8.26 -5.40 21.89
C ASP A 96 9.59 -5.15 21.14
N ALA A 97 10.23 -6.20 20.64
CA ALA A 97 11.45 -6.08 19.83
C ALA A 97 11.18 -5.37 18.49
N TRP A 98 10.08 -5.70 17.82
CA TRP A 98 9.65 -5.01 16.61
C TRP A 98 9.32 -3.53 16.87
N ALA A 99 8.59 -3.25 17.93
CA ALA A 99 8.24 -1.87 18.30
C ALA A 99 9.48 -1.04 18.69
N ALA A 100 10.52 -1.67 19.26
CA ALA A 100 11.76 -1.00 19.62
C ALA A 100 12.61 -0.60 18.40
N ASP A 101 12.64 -1.43 17.37
CA ASP A 101 13.39 -1.15 16.13
C ASP A 101 12.69 -1.76 14.89
N PRO A 102 11.62 -1.13 14.37
CA PRO A 102 10.90 -1.62 13.21
C PRO A 102 11.72 -1.50 11.90
N ILE A 103 12.82 -0.76 11.93
CA ILE A 103 13.74 -0.64 10.78
C ILE A 103 14.57 -1.90 10.61
N ALA A 104 15.20 -2.37 11.68
CA ALA A 104 16.13 -3.50 11.61
C ALA A 104 15.44 -4.84 11.88
N PHE A 105 14.42 -4.88 12.74
CA PHE A 105 13.72 -6.11 13.08
C PHE A 105 12.93 -6.65 11.88
N ALA A 106 13.02 -7.95 11.64
CA ALA A 106 12.16 -8.67 10.72
C ALA A 106 11.40 -9.75 11.51
N PRO A 107 10.07 -9.87 11.32
CA PRO A 107 9.34 -11.03 11.81
C PRO A 107 9.97 -12.33 11.27
N PRO A 108 9.87 -13.46 11.98
CA PRO A 108 10.33 -14.74 11.45
C PRO A 108 9.77 -14.99 10.05
N GLU A 109 10.63 -15.31 9.10
CA GLU A 109 10.28 -15.53 7.67
C GLU A 109 9.71 -14.29 6.96
N GLY A 110 9.75 -13.12 7.60
CA GLY A 110 9.20 -11.88 7.08
C GLY A 110 10.24 -10.86 6.63
N GLU A 111 9.79 -9.63 6.43
CA GLU A 111 10.56 -8.51 5.90
C GLU A 111 10.85 -7.46 6.99
N SER A 112 12.06 -6.89 7.00
CA SER A 112 12.37 -5.74 7.85
C SER A 112 11.84 -4.43 7.25
N GLY A 113 11.61 -3.42 8.11
CA GLY A 113 11.26 -2.08 7.62
C GLY A 113 12.32 -1.46 6.70
N LYS A 114 13.60 -1.81 6.88
CA LYS A 114 14.68 -1.41 5.98
C LYS A 114 14.49 -1.98 4.57
N ALA A 115 14.10 -3.25 4.46
CA ALA A 115 13.84 -3.89 3.17
C ALA A 115 12.59 -3.29 2.50
N LEU A 116 11.51 -3.08 3.26
CA LEU A 116 10.33 -2.36 2.80
C LEU A 116 10.70 -0.98 2.22
N LEU A 117 11.46 -0.19 2.98
CA LEU A 117 11.88 1.15 2.54
C LEU A 117 12.73 1.09 1.27
N ALA A 118 13.63 0.11 1.15
CA ALA A 118 14.48 -0.04 -0.03
C ALA A 118 13.65 -0.28 -1.30
N ARG A 119 12.68 -1.22 -1.26
CA ARG A 119 11.82 -1.50 -2.43
C ARG A 119 10.85 -0.34 -2.75
N VAL A 120 10.33 0.35 -1.73
CA VAL A 120 9.48 1.53 -1.94
C VAL A 120 10.26 2.67 -2.61
N ARG A 121 11.54 2.87 -2.28
CA ARG A 121 12.40 3.84 -3.00
C ARG A 121 12.59 3.48 -4.46
N THR A 122 12.71 2.20 -4.80
CA THR A 122 12.79 1.75 -6.20
C THR A 122 11.52 2.12 -6.96
N VAL A 123 10.35 1.84 -6.38
CA VAL A 123 9.05 2.23 -6.97
C VAL A 123 8.94 3.75 -7.12
N HIS A 124 9.29 4.51 -6.09
CA HIS A 124 9.28 5.97 -6.15
C HIS A 124 10.12 6.50 -7.32
N GLN A 125 11.35 5.99 -7.49
CA GLN A 125 12.22 6.39 -8.60
C GLN A 125 11.63 6.02 -9.96
N ALA A 126 11.02 4.83 -10.08
CA ALA A 126 10.36 4.40 -11.31
C ALA A 126 9.18 5.31 -11.68
N ILE A 127 8.33 5.66 -10.70
CA ILE A 127 7.19 6.55 -10.91
C ILE A 127 7.66 7.95 -11.32
N VAL A 128 8.62 8.53 -10.62
CA VAL A 128 9.16 9.87 -10.96
C VAL A 128 9.76 9.89 -12.37
N ALA A 129 10.38 8.81 -12.81
CA ALA A 129 10.97 8.69 -14.14
C ALA A 129 9.92 8.71 -15.27
N THR A 130 8.66 8.33 -15.00
CA THR A 130 7.59 8.37 -16.00
C THR A 130 7.21 9.79 -16.41
N ARG A 131 7.35 10.76 -15.52
CA ARG A 131 6.89 12.15 -15.67
C ARG A 131 5.40 12.26 -16.02
N GLN A 132 4.60 11.33 -15.56
CA GLN A 132 3.16 11.25 -15.80
C GLN A 132 2.42 11.27 -14.47
N ASP A 133 1.18 11.72 -14.50
CA ASP A 133 0.28 11.55 -13.37
C ASP A 133 -0.01 10.06 -13.19
N CYS A 134 -0.07 9.62 -11.94
CA CYS A 134 -0.35 8.22 -11.67
C CYS A 134 -1.29 8.03 -10.48
N VAL A 135 -2.04 6.94 -10.55
CA VAL A 135 -2.79 6.38 -9.42
C VAL A 135 -2.00 5.23 -8.85
N ILE A 136 -1.76 5.25 -7.54
CA ILE A 136 -1.08 4.14 -6.85
C ILE A 136 -2.09 3.48 -5.92
N VAL A 137 -2.40 2.20 -6.16
CA VAL A 137 -3.27 1.37 -5.31
C VAL A 137 -2.42 0.37 -4.54
N SER A 138 -2.31 0.57 -3.23
CA SER A 138 -1.41 -0.22 -2.40
C SER A 138 -1.91 -0.28 -0.95
N HIS A 139 -1.00 -0.45 0.00
CA HIS A 139 -1.23 -0.73 1.41
C HIS A 139 -0.72 0.40 2.30
N GLY A 140 -0.99 0.29 3.60
CA GLY A 140 -0.63 1.30 4.58
C GLY A 140 0.86 1.57 4.68
N GLY A 141 1.68 0.53 4.76
CA GLY A 141 3.14 0.62 4.85
C GLY A 141 3.78 1.32 3.64
N PRO A 142 3.66 0.76 2.43
CA PRO A 142 4.21 1.39 1.24
C PRO A 142 3.71 2.81 0.99
N LEU A 143 2.41 3.08 1.17
CA LEU A 143 1.84 4.39 0.85
C LEU A 143 2.32 5.50 1.78
N LYS A 144 2.46 5.26 3.09
CA LYS A 144 3.00 6.27 4.00
C LYS A 144 4.46 6.61 3.67
N LEU A 145 5.25 5.62 3.27
CA LEU A 145 6.64 5.83 2.87
C LEU A 145 6.74 6.54 1.52
N LEU A 146 5.93 6.16 0.54
CA LEU A 146 5.84 6.86 -0.75
C LEU A 146 5.43 8.33 -0.56
N ALA A 147 4.41 8.58 0.28
CA ALA A 147 3.96 9.94 0.56
C ALA A 147 5.09 10.83 1.15
N ALA A 148 5.89 10.30 2.07
CA ALA A 148 7.05 11.00 2.60
C ALA A 148 8.09 11.28 1.49
N LEU A 149 8.40 10.28 0.66
CA LEU A 149 9.37 10.45 -0.44
C LEU A 149 8.92 11.50 -1.46
N PHE A 150 7.63 11.50 -1.87
CA PHE A 150 7.10 12.52 -2.79
C PHE A 150 7.09 13.93 -2.19
N ARG A 151 7.01 14.07 -0.85
CA ARG A 151 7.11 15.37 -0.18
C ARG A 151 8.55 15.80 0.12
N GLY A 152 9.55 14.96 -0.21
CA GLY A 152 10.94 15.21 0.18
C GLY A 152 11.20 15.08 1.68
N GLU A 153 10.33 14.40 2.41
CA GLU A 153 10.41 14.16 3.85
C GLU A 153 11.18 12.86 4.15
N ALA A 154 11.72 12.79 5.37
CA ALA A 154 12.32 11.53 5.85
C ALA A 154 11.22 10.47 6.06
N PRO A 155 11.32 9.27 5.43
CA PRO A 155 10.34 8.22 5.66
C PRO A 155 10.33 7.74 7.11
N ASP A 156 9.13 7.66 7.70
CA ASP A 156 8.90 7.22 9.07
C ASP A 156 7.98 6.00 9.10
N LEU A 157 8.46 4.88 9.64
CA LEU A 157 7.70 3.65 9.80
C LEU A 157 6.65 3.74 10.93
N PHE A 158 6.78 4.69 11.84
CA PHE A 158 5.78 4.94 12.89
C PHE A 158 4.69 5.92 12.45
N ALA A 159 4.87 6.62 11.33
CA ALA A 159 3.84 7.51 10.81
C ALA A 159 2.51 6.76 10.61
N ALA A 160 1.42 7.45 10.85
CA ALA A 160 0.09 6.89 10.64
C ALA A 160 -0.11 6.47 9.17
N ALA A 161 -0.61 5.27 8.96
CA ALA A 161 -1.01 4.83 7.63
C ALA A 161 -2.27 5.57 7.18
N PRO A 162 -2.45 5.82 5.86
CA PRO A 162 -3.70 6.35 5.34
C PRO A 162 -4.90 5.47 5.77
N PRO A 163 -6.08 6.02 6.04
CA PRO A 163 -7.27 5.21 6.30
C PRO A 163 -7.58 4.24 5.16
N LEU A 164 -8.20 3.10 5.47
CA LEU A 164 -8.69 2.15 4.45
C LEU A 164 -9.66 2.86 3.51
N GLY A 165 -9.56 2.59 2.21
CA GLY A 165 -10.38 3.21 1.17
C GLY A 165 -10.09 4.69 0.89
N SER A 166 -9.12 5.31 1.57
CA SER A 166 -8.82 6.74 1.38
C SER A 166 -7.99 7.00 0.12
N VAL A 167 -8.30 8.11 -0.54
CA VAL A 167 -7.52 8.69 -1.63
C VAL A 167 -6.76 9.90 -1.10
N GLN A 168 -5.49 10.00 -1.40
CA GLN A 168 -4.65 11.18 -1.10
C GLN A 168 -4.03 11.68 -2.39
N MET A 169 -4.11 12.98 -2.62
CA MET A 169 -3.38 13.66 -3.70
C MET A 169 -2.01 14.09 -3.20
N LEU A 170 -1.00 13.79 -3.97
CA LEU A 170 0.38 14.26 -3.74
C LEU A 170 0.81 15.00 -5.00
N THR A 171 1.26 16.22 -4.82
CA THR A 171 1.88 17.03 -5.88
C THR A 171 3.37 17.03 -5.63
N GLY A 172 4.16 16.62 -6.61
CA GLY A 172 5.62 16.67 -6.59
C GLY A 172 6.16 17.95 -7.20
#